data_8573a8c0872c90db135a1b9940f94d32
#
_entry.id   8573a8c0872c90db135a1b9940f94d32
#
_cell.length_a   1.000
_cell.length_b   1.000
_cell.length_c   1.000
_cell.angle_alpha   90.00
_cell.angle_beta   90.00
_cell.angle_gamma   90.00
#
_symmetry.space_group_name_H-M   'P 1'
#
loop_
_entity.id
_entity.type
_entity.pdbx_description
1 polymer ?
#
loop_
_entity_poly.entity_id
_entity_poly.type
_entity_poly.pdbx_seq_one_letter_code
_entity_poly.pdbx_strand_id
1 'polypeptide(L)'
;MLQSIDGRISGQFFHDENTQNLSSIYKEMSNQFNADGIIYGSVTAKEIFTYGNPKQIYTDSKQNIEKEDFIVENENKEWIVVFDPQGTLNWKEQSLNNFRLIGKSVVVILLNNVSMGYLDHLKELGISYILGGETKIDLHYVMDILYIKCKIKKLLLQGGGILNGSFVNKNLVDEISLIIAPDISVSNKAALCFETSSYSKQEVLSQYIITDTKILFCSGVWLHYKKRI
;
A
#
# COMPACT_ATOMS: atom_id res chain seq x y z
N MET A 1 1.34 9.19 -6.94
CA MET A 1 1.65 9.77 -5.61
C MET A 1 1.49 11.27 -5.64
N LEU A 2 1.08 11.90 -4.52
CA LEU A 2 1.09 13.36 -4.32
C LEU A 2 2.17 13.69 -3.29
N GLN A 3 3.06 14.64 -3.63
CA GLN A 3 4.16 15.05 -2.76
C GLN A 3 4.40 16.55 -2.82
N SER A 4 5.12 17.09 -1.83
CA SER A 4 5.70 18.44 -1.87
C SER A 4 6.91 18.52 -2.83
N ILE A 5 7.41 19.73 -3.10
CA ILE A 5 8.60 19.97 -3.96
C ILE A 5 9.82 19.22 -3.40
N ASP A 6 9.97 19.14 -2.06
CA ASP A 6 11.06 18.43 -1.40
C ASP A 6 10.78 16.93 -1.15
N GLY A 7 9.78 16.36 -1.85
CA GLY A 7 9.51 14.93 -1.91
C GLY A 7 8.75 14.34 -0.72
N ARG A 8 8.12 15.16 0.13
CA ARG A 8 7.35 14.68 1.29
C ARG A 8 5.95 14.25 0.90
N ILE A 9 5.49 13.13 1.48
CA ILE A 9 4.15 12.56 1.26
C ILE A 9 3.29 12.60 2.53
N SER A 10 3.73 13.29 3.55
CA SER A 10 2.99 13.53 4.80
C SER A 10 3.40 14.87 5.39
N GLY A 11 2.60 15.41 6.30
CA GLY A 11 2.90 16.65 6.99
C GLY A 11 1.89 17.76 6.73
N GLN A 12 2.22 18.96 7.20
CA GLN A 12 1.28 20.09 7.22
C GLN A 12 0.90 20.61 5.84
N PHE A 13 1.70 20.36 4.80
CA PHE A 13 1.38 20.82 3.45
C PHE A 13 0.05 20.25 2.93
N PHE A 14 -0.41 19.11 3.45
CA PHE A 14 -1.75 18.58 3.13
C PHE A 14 -2.91 19.44 3.68
N HIS A 15 -2.63 20.40 4.57
CA HIS A 15 -3.64 21.34 5.06
C HIS A 15 -3.75 22.60 4.19
N ASP A 16 -2.81 22.81 3.26
CA ASP A 16 -2.90 23.89 2.28
C ASP A 16 -4.03 23.62 1.30
N GLU A 17 -4.79 24.69 0.93
CA GLU A 17 -5.94 24.60 0.05
C GLU A 17 -5.59 24.09 -1.35
N ASN A 18 -4.46 24.51 -1.91
CA ASN A 18 -3.99 24.04 -3.21
C ASN A 18 -3.68 22.55 -3.18
N THR A 19 -3.03 22.08 -2.12
CA THR A 19 -2.73 20.64 -1.95
C THR A 19 -3.99 19.81 -1.75
N GLN A 20 -5.02 20.33 -1.07
CA GLN A 20 -6.31 19.66 -0.95
C GLN A 20 -7.00 19.53 -2.33
N ASN A 21 -6.99 20.58 -3.14
CA ASN A 21 -7.50 20.54 -4.51
C ASN A 21 -6.70 19.52 -5.37
N LEU A 22 -5.38 19.51 -5.26
CA LEU A 22 -4.53 18.52 -5.93
C LEU A 22 -4.78 17.08 -5.44
N SER A 23 -5.18 16.89 -4.19
CA SER A 23 -5.58 15.58 -3.67
C SER A 23 -6.84 15.05 -4.35
N SER A 24 -7.78 15.91 -4.71
CA SER A 24 -8.96 15.55 -5.49
C SER A 24 -8.59 15.12 -6.90
N ILE A 25 -7.72 15.88 -7.57
CA ILE A 25 -7.18 15.54 -8.90
C ILE A 25 -6.41 14.21 -8.84
N TYR A 26 -5.57 14.01 -7.81
CA TYR A 26 -4.86 12.77 -7.61
C TYR A 26 -5.81 11.56 -7.52
N LYS A 27 -6.92 11.69 -6.80
CA LYS A 27 -7.93 10.64 -6.69
C LYS A 27 -8.59 10.32 -8.04
N GLU A 28 -8.98 11.35 -8.80
CA GLU A 28 -9.55 11.17 -10.14
C GLU A 28 -8.57 10.49 -11.08
N MET A 29 -7.32 10.94 -11.11
CA MET A 29 -6.28 10.33 -11.93
C MET A 29 -5.98 8.88 -11.51
N SER A 30 -6.01 8.59 -10.21
CA SER A 30 -5.84 7.22 -9.70
C SER A 30 -6.92 6.28 -10.24
N ASN A 31 -8.16 6.73 -10.30
CA ASN A 31 -9.27 5.94 -10.85
C ASN A 31 -9.11 5.64 -12.35
N GLN A 32 -8.48 6.55 -13.12
CA GLN A 32 -8.25 6.36 -14.55
C GLN A 32 -7.29 5.21 -14.88
N PHE A 33 -6.50 4.77 -13.91
CA PHE A 33 -5.62 3.62 -14.11
C PHE A 33 -6.36 2.29 -14.23
N ASN A 34 -7.64 2.21 -13.80
CA ASN A 34 -8.45 0.99 -13.83
C ASN A 34 -7.66 -0.22 -13.28
N ALA A 35 -7.09 -0.06 -12.09
CA ALA A 35 -6.32 -1.10 -11.44
C ALA A 35 -7.26 -2.16 -10.82
N ASP A 36 -6.85 -3.43 -10.87
CA ASP A 36 -7.57 -4.53 -10.22
C ASP A 36 -7.42 -4.49 -8.70
N GLY A 37 -6.41 -3.76 -8.20
CA GLY A 37 -6.21 -3.60 -6.76
C GLY A 37 -5.34 -2.41 -6.39
N ILE A 38 -5.48 -2.00 -5.12
CA ILE A 38 -4.72 -0.90 -4.53
C ILE A 38 -3.91 -1.43 -3.36
N ILE A 39 -2.63 -1.11 -3.32
CA ILE A 39 -1.71 -1.51 -2.25
C ILE A 39 -1.54 -0.38 -1.24
N TYR A 40 -1.69 -0.71 0.04
CA TYR A 40 -1.41 0.15 1.19
C TYR A 40 -0.42 -0.48 2.15
N GLY A 41 0.43 0.31 2.77
CA GLY A 41 1.23 -0.10 3.92
C GLY A 41 0.43 -0.05 5.22
N SER A 42 0.92 -0.74 6.27
CA SER A 42 0.25 -0.86 7.57
C SER A 42 -0.06 0.48 8.23
N VAL A 43 0.82 1.49 8.11
CA VAL A 43 0.60 2.82 8.70
C VAL A 43 -0.64 3.48 8.10
N THR A 44 -0.70 3.55 6.78
CA THR A 44 -1.86 4.12 6.06
C THR A 44 -3.12 3.31 6.30
N ALA A 45 -3.03 1.99 6.25
CA ALA A 45 -4.15 1.10 6.49
C ALA A 45 -4.70 1.22 7.93
N LYS A 46 -3.81 1.43 8.90
CA LYS A 46 -4.20 1.66 10.30
C LYS A 46 -5.06 2.91 10.45
N GLU A 47 -4.67 3.99 9.81
CA GLU A 47 -5.42 5.26 9.85
C GLU A 47 -6.75 5.17 9.10
N ILE A 48 -6.73 4.58 7.90
CA ILE A 48 -7.89 4.58 7.01
C ILE A 48 -8.92 3.52 7.38
N PHE A 49 -8.50 2.28 7.69
CA PHE A 49 -9.40 1.14 7.84
C PHE A 49 -9.65 0.74 9.28
N THR A 50 -8.63 0.79 10.13
CA THR A 50 -8.78 0.36 11.52
C THR A 50 -8.88 1.53 12.51
N TYR A 51 -8.99 2.76 12.01
CA TYR A 51 -9.24 3.98 12.78
C TYR A 51 -8.25 4.20 13.93
N GLY A 52 -6.99 3.81 13.71
CA GLY A 52 -5.95 3.92 14.73
C GLY A 52 -6.11 2.97 15.92
N ASN A 53 -7.04 2.01 15.86
CA ASN A 53 -7.27 1.05 16.95
C ASN A 53 -5.96 0.40 17.40
N PRO A 54 -5.74 0.26 18.71
CA PRO A 54 -4.54 -0.40 19.22
C PRO A 54 -4.50 -1.87 18.80
N LYS A 55 -3.28 -2.40 18.66
CA LYS A 55 -3.08 -3.82 18.38
C LYS A 55 -3.77 -4.67 19.45
N GLN A 56 -4.58 -5.63 19.02
CA GLN A 56 -5.10 -6.67 19.90
C GLN A 56 -4.04 -7.77 20.05
N ILE A 57 -3.92 -8.31 21.26
CA ILE A 57 -3.02 -9.44 21.51
C ILE A 57 -3.82 -10.71 21.25
N TYR A 58 -3.34 -11.52 20.29
CA TYR A 58 -3.88 -12.81 19.96
C TYR A 58 -2.94 -13.89 20.50
N THR A 59 -3.49 -14.91 21.16
CA THR A 59 -2.72 -16.04 21.68
C THR A 59 -2.72 -17.17 20.67
N ASP A 60 -1.61 -17.87 20.57
CA ASP A 60 -1.55 -19.07 19.76
C ASP A 60 -2.34 -20.20 20.44
N SER A 61 -3.15 -20.91 19.67
CA SER A 61 -3.68 -22.21 20.09
C SER A 61 -2.48 -23.18 20.19
N LYS A 62 -2.50 -24.05 21.20
CA LYS A 62 -1.42 -25.01 21.47
C LYS A 62 -1.23 -26.10 20.40
N GLN A 63 -1.91 -25.99 19.26
CA GLN A 63 -1.82 -26.95 18.16
C GLN A 63 -0.81 -26.46 17.14
N ASN A 64 0.17 -27.30 16.80
CA ASN A 64 1.05 -27.12 15.63
C ASN A 64 0.25 -27.37 14.35
N ILE A 65 -0.54 -26.40 13.93
CA ILE A 65 -1.23 -26.41 12.65
C ILE A 65 -0.34 -25.69 11.64
N GLU A 66 -0.10 -26.32 10.50
CA GLU A 66 0.58 -25.69 9.38
C GLU A 66 -0.20 -24.46 8.91
N LYS A 67 0.49 -23.34 8.79
CA LYS A 67 -0.10 -22.08 8.36
C LYS A 67 -0.10 -22.03 6.84
N GLU A 68 -1.24 -21.80 6.25
CA GLU A 68 -1.44 -21.69 4.80
C GLU A 68 -2.08 -20.35 4.45
N ASP A 69 -1.91 -19.93 3.21
CA ASP A 69 -2.65 -18.79 2.66
C ASP A 69 -4.15 -19.04 2.70
N PHE A 70 -4.89 -18.01 2.99
CA PHE A 70 -6.35 -18.04 2.98
C PHE A 70 -6.88 -16.97 2.03
N ILE A 71 -7.56 -17.40 0.98
CA ILE A 71 -8.19 -16.50 0.01
C ILE A 71 -9.68 -16.76 -0.01
N VAL A 72 -10.45 -15.75 0.30
CA VAL A 72 -11.92 -15.80 0.24
C VAL A 72 -12.35 -15.72 -1.22
N GLU A 73 -13.07 -16.73 -1.67
CA GLU A 73 -13.72 -16.71 -2.98
C GLU A 73 -14.93 -15.77 -2.92
N ASN A 74 -14.91 -14.75 -3.75
CA ASN A 74 -16.01 -13.81 -3.88
C ASN A 74 -16.10 -13.25 -5.31
N GLU A 75 -17.20 -12.59 -5.61
CA GLU A 75 -17.46 -11.98 -6.92
C GLU A 75 -16.82 -10.61 -7.12
N ASN A 76 -16.22 -10.04 -6.06
CA ASN A 76 -15.59 -8.73 -6.12
C ASN A 76 -14.34 -8.81 -7.01
N LYS A 77 -14.24 -7.88 -7.96
CA LYS A 77 -13.12 -7.80 -8.90
C LYS A 77 -12.01 -6.86 -8.45
N GLU A 78 -12.31 -5.98 -7.51
CA GLU A 78 -11.35 -5.01 -6.97
C GLU A 78 -10.81 -5.46 -5.63
N TRP A 79 -9.50 -5.29 -5.44
CA TRP A 79 -8.80 -5.71 -4.23
C TRP A 79 -8.17 -4.54 -3.48
N ILE A 80 -8.20 -4.62 -2.17
CA ILE A 80 -7.37 -3.82 -1.28
C ILE A 80 -6.31 -4.75 -0.70
N VAL A 81 -5.07 -4.52 -1.09
CA VAL A 81 -3.90 -5.28 -0.64
C VAL A 81 -3.20 -4.50 0.47
N VAL A 82 -3.11 -5.07 1.66
CA VAL A 82 -2.55 -4.39 2.83
C VAL A 82 -1.29 -5.10 3.31
N PHE A 83 -0.16 -4.41 3.26
CA PHE A 83 1.10 -4.93 3.80
C PHE A 83 1.17 -4.66 5.30
N ASP A 84 0.91 -5.67 6.11
CA ASP A 84 1.00 -5.66 7.58
C ASP A 84 1.85 -6.84 8.08
N PRO A 85 3.16 -6.86 7.79
CA PRO A 85 4.02 -8.04 8.04
C PRO A 85 3.91 -8.63 9.44
N GLN A 86 3.65 -7.80 10.44
CA GLN A 86 3.62 -8.18 11.85
C GLN A 86 2.22 -8.46 12.41
N GLY A 87 1.16 -8.38 11.59
CA GLY A 87 -0.20 -8.55 12.05
C GLY A 87 -0.56 -7.52 13.15
N THR A 88 -0.34 -6.25 12.86
CA THR A 88 -0.52 -5.16 13.84
C THR A 88 -1.87 -4.48 13.72
N LEU A 89 -2.59 -4.69 12.63
CA LEU A 89 -3.87 -4.05 12.36
C LEU A 89 -4.99 -4.74 13.12
N ASN A 90 -5.71 -3.98 13.91
CA ASN A 90 -6.87 -4.47 14.66
C ASN A 90 -8.13 -4.33 13.81
N TRP A 91 -8.31 -5.26 12.88
CA TRP A 91 -9.50 -5.36 12.04
C TRP A 91 -10.72 -5.69 12.90
N LYS A 92 -11.86 -5.10 12.55
CA LYS A 92 -13.17 -5.34 13.16
C LYS A 92 -14.23 -5.36 12.07
N GLU A 93 -15.41 -5.88 12.32
CA GLU A 93 -16.55 -5.79 11.40
C GLU A 93 -16.82 -4.34 10.97
N GLN A 94 -16.70 -3.39 11.90
CA GLN A 94 -16.84 -1.97 11.62
C GLN A 94 -15.80 -1.46 10.59
N SER A 95 -14.61 -2.05 10.55
CA SER A 95 -13.58 -1.71 9.57
C SER A 95 -14.04 -2.01 8.15
N LEU A 96 -14.76 -3.12 7.96
CA LEU A 96 -15.25 -3.56 6.65
C LEU A 96 -16.39 -2.69 6.11
N ASN A 97 -17.05 -1.93 6.97
CA ASN A 97 -18.06 -0.93 6.58
C ASN A 97 -17.45 0.39 6.08
N ASN A 98 -16.13 0.48 6.01
CA ASN A 98 -15.46 1.65 5.43
C ASN A 98 -15.85 1.80 3.95
N PHE A 99 -16.26 3.01 3.55
CA PHE A 99 -16.70 3.29 2.18
C PHE A 99 -15.67 2.94 1.09
N ARG A 100 -14.38 2.88 1.45
CA ARG A 100 -13.30 2.50 0.52
C ARG A 100 -13.22 1.00 0.30
N LEU A 101 -13.84 0.20 1.16
CA LEU A 101 -13.86 -1.27 1.11
C LEU A 101 -15.17 -1.83 0.54
N ILE A 102 -16.22 -1.01 0.45
CA ILE A 102 -17.51 -1.46 -0.09
C ILE A 102 -17.33 -2.00 -1.51
N GLY A 103 -17.78 -3.24 -1.75
CA GLY A 103 -17.66 -3.93 -3.04
C GLY A 103 -16.26 -4.39 -3.40
N LYS A 104 -15.31 -4.36 -2.45
CA LYS A 104 -13.92 -4.79 -2.66
C LYS A 104 -13.56 -5.94 -1.73
N SER A 105 -12.62 -6.75 -2.18
CA SER A 105 -12.00 -7.79 -1.36
C SER A 105 -10.77 -7.25 -0.66
N VAL A 106 -10.53 -7.72 0.56
CA VAL A 106 -9.33 -7.35 1.33
C VAL A 106 -8.41 -8.55 1.41
N VAL A 107 -7.12 -8.34 1.13
CA VAL A 107 -6.06 -9.32 1.38
C VAL A 107 -4.92 -8.68 2.17
N VAL A 108 -4.54 -9.32 3.27
CA VAL A 108 -3.47 -8.86 4.15
C VAL A 108 -2.22 -9.69 3.91
N ILE A 109 -1.09 -9.03 3.68
CA ILE A 109 0.22 -9.66 3.46
C ILE A 109 0.96 -9.69 4.78
N LEU A 110 1.28 -10.89 5.24
CA LEU A 110 1.81 -11.19 6.57
C LEU A 110 3.11 -11.97 6.50
N LEU A 111 3.89 -11.95 7.57
CA LEU A 111 4.97 -12.90 7.79
C LEU A 111 4.42 -14.21 8.38
N ASN A 112 5.14 -15.31 8.19
CA ASN A 112 4.74 -16.63 8.68
C ASN A 112 4.72 -16.72 10.21
N ASN A 113 5.43 -15.83 10.91
CA ASN A 113 5.53 -15.82 12.36
C ASN A 113 4.37 -15.11 13.09
N VAL A 114 3.37 -14.60 12.37
CA VAL A 114 2.14 -14.05 13.01
C VAL A 114 1.39 -15.13 13.78
N SER A 115 0.68 -14.74 14.84
CA SER A 115 -0.04 -15.70 15.68
C SER A 115 -1.20 -16.39 14.93
N MET A 116 -1.48 -17.64 15.25
CA MET A 116 -2.64 -18.36 14.72
C MET A 116 -3.94 -17.66 15.09
N GLY A 117 -4.06 -17.15 16.32
CA GLY A 117 -5.25 -16.42 16.74
C GLY A 117 -5.52 -15.17 15.88
N TYR A 118 -4.48 -14.52 15.35
CA TYR A 118 -4.69 -13.41 14.40
C TYR A 118 -5.18 -13.90 13.04
N LEU A 119 -4.63 -15.01 12.54
CA LEU A 119 -5.08 -15.63 11.29
C LEU A 119 -6.54 -16.10 11.38
N ASP A 120 -6.91 -16.72 12.50
CA ASP A 120 -8.28 -17.17 12.75
C ASP A 120 -9.24 -15.96 12.81
N HIS A 121 -8.84 -14.89 13.48
CA HIS A 121 -9.61 -13.64 13.51
C HIS A 121 -9.82 -13.05 12.10
N LEU A 122 -8.81 -13.05 11.23
CA LEU A 122 -8.99 -12.61 9.85
C LEU A 122 -9.96 -13.50 9.07
N LYS A 123 -9.89 -14.82 9.27
CA LYS A 123 -10.84 -15.78 8.68
C LYS A 123 -12.27 -15.54 9.13
N GLU A 124 -12.50 -15.32 10.42
CA GLU A 124 -13.81 -15.00 10.98
C GLU A 124 -14.41 -13.73 10.38
N LEU A 125 -13.58 -12.75 10.07
CA LEU A 125 -13.99 -11.51 9.40
C LEU A 125 -14.12 -11.66 7.87
N GLY A 126 -13.81 -12.81 7.30
CA GLY A 126 -13.79 -12.99 5.84
C GLY A 126 -12.68 -12.19 5.13
N ILE A 127 -11.58 -11.91 5.83
CA ILE A 127 -10.42 -11.20 5.28
C ILE A 127 -9.41 -12.22 4.80
N SER A 128 -9.05 -12.14 3.52
CA SER A 128 -7.99 -12.97 2.94
C SER A 128 -6.62 -12.60 3.50
N TYR A 129 -5.69 -13.56 3.53
CA TYR A 129 -4.29 -13.27 3.84
C TYR A 129 -3.34 -14.17 3.05
N ILE A 130 -2.14 -13.65 2.83
CA ILE A 130 -1.01 -14.34 2.19
C ILE A 130 0.18 -14.29 3.14
N LEU A 131 0.82 -15.43 3.35
CA LEU A 131 2.04 -15.58 4.16
C LEU A 131 3.26 -15.42 3.26
N GLY A 132 3.83 -14.20 3.26
CA GLY A 132 4.82 -13.76 2.29
C GLY A 132 6.28 -14.03 2.67
N GLY A 133 6.57 -14.74 3.76
CA GLY A 133 7.93 -15.10 4.17
C GLY A 133 8.15 -15.16 5.68
N GLU A 134 9.34 -15.62 6.10
CA GLU A 134 9.65 -15.85 7.51
C GLU A 134 10.05 -14.58 8.27
N THR A 135 11.04 -13.85 7.75
CA THR A 135 11.62 -12.67 8.42
C THR A 135 11.39 -11.38 7.66
N LYS A 136 11.14 -11.49 6.36
CA LYS A 136 10.82 -10.38 5.45
C LYS A 136 9.89 -10.88 4.37
N ILE A 137 9.04 -10.00 3.86
CA ILE A 137 8.14 -10.31 2.75
C ILE A 137 8.96 -10.48 1.47
N ASP A 138 8.76 -11.61 0.80
CA ASP A 138 9.20 -11.82 -0.57
C ASP A 138 8.18 -11.22 -1.53
N LEU A 139 8.49 -10.03 -2.05
CA LEU A 139 7.59 -9.30 -2.92
C LEU A 139 7.30 -10.01 -4.23
N HIS A 140 8.26 -10.74 -4.81
CA HIS A 140 8.03 -11.48 -6.05
C HIS A 140 7.05 -12.61 -5.80
N TYR A 141 7.27 -13.42 -4.76
CA TYR A 141 6.33 -14.46 -4.36
C TYR A 141 4.91 -13.92 -4.13
N VAL A 142 4.80 -12.82 -3.37
CA VAL A 142 3.48 -12.20 -3.11
C VAL A 142 2.81 -11.74 -4.39
N MET A 143 3.55 -11.11 -5.32
CA MET A 143 2.99 -10.69 -6.61
C MET A 143 2.49 -11.88 -7.43
N ASP A 144 3.24 -13.00 -7.46
CA ASP A 144 2.84 -14.22 -8.13
C ASP A 144 1.54 -14.79 -7.53
N ILE A 145 1.42 -14.86 -6.19
CA ILE A 145 0.20 -15.34 -5.53
C ILE A 145 -1.00 -14.42 -5.81
N LEU A 146 -0.81 -13.10 -5.74
CA LEU A 146 -1.87 -12.14 -6.09
C LEU A 146 -2.34 -12.32 -7.54
N TYR A 147 -1.42 -12.55 -8.47
CA TYR A 147 -1.75 -12.83 -9.87
C TYR A 147 -2.51 -14.15 -10.02
N ILE A 148 -2.00 -15.23 -9.42
CA ILE A 148 -2.53 -16.59 -9.61
C ILE A 148 -3.85 -16.77 -8.87
N LYS A 149 -3.91 -16.44 -7.57
CA LYS A 149 -5.06 -16.72 -6.71
C LYS A 149 -6.11 -15.60 -6.75
N CYS A 150 -5.69 -14.33 -6.76
CA CYS A 150 -6.61 -13.18 -6.74
C CYS A 150 -6.93 -12.65 -8.15
N LYS A 151 -6.29 -13.17 -9.21
CA LYS A 151 -6.44 -12.73 -10.61
C LYS A 151 -6.11 -11.26 -10.84
N ILE A 152 -5.29 -10.68 -10.01
CA ILE A 152 -4.85 -9.29 -10.08
C ILE A 152 -3.77 -9.18 -11.15
N LYS A 153 -3.98 -8.34 -12.16
CA LYS A 153 -3.02 -8.07 -13.26
C LYS A 153 -2.40 -6.70 -13.16
N LYS A 154 -3.11 -5.76 -12.57
CA LYS A 154 -2.68 -4.36 -12.44
C LYS A 154 -2.91 -3.86 -11.03
N LEU A 155 -1.84 -3.42 -10.38
CA LEU A 155 -1.85 -2.89 -9.03
C LEU A 155 -1.47 -1.41 -9.00
N LEU A 156 -2.16 -0.66 -8.17
CA LEU A 156 -1.85 0.72 -7.87
C LEU A 156 -1.18 0.80 -6.50
N LEU A 157 0.12 1.06 -6.47
CA LEU A 157 0.90 1.19 -5.25
C LEU A 157 0.69 2.58 -4.62
N GLN A 158 -0.08 2.64 -3.56
CA GLN A 158 -0.35 3.87 -2.78
C GLN A 158 0.23 3.77 -1.35
N GLY A 159 1.32 3.03 -1.21
CA GLY A 159 1.97 2.81 0.07
C GLY A 159 2.77 4.01 0.57
N GLY A 160 3.21 3.96 1.81
CA GLY A 160 4.20 4.90 2.34
C GLY A 160 5.58 4.71 1.70
N GLY A 161 6.51 5.64 1.96
CA GLY A 161 7.81 5.70 1.29
C GLY A 161 8.63 4.42 1.37
N ILE A 162 8.64 3.74 2.51
CA ILE A 162 9.37 2.47 2.70
C ILE A 162 8.81 1.36 1.81
N LEU A 163 7.48 1.28 1.69
CA LEU A 163 6.85 0.28 0.83
C LEU A 163 7.14 0.59 -0.64
N ASN A 164 7.00 1.85 -1.06
CA ASN A 164 7.34 2.29 -2.41
C ASN A 164 8.80 1.97 -2.76
N GLY A 165 9.72 2.33 -1.86
CA GLY A 165 11.15 2.04 -2.04
C GLY A 165 11.44 0.55 -2.12
N SER A 166 10.73 -0.28 -1.36
CA SER A 166 10.88 -1.74 -1.41
C SER A 166 10.46 -2.32 -2.76
N PHE A 167 9.36 -1.84 -3.35
CA PHE A 167 8.92 -2.25 -4.68
C PHE A 167 9.89 -1.78 -5.79
N VAL A 168 10.36 -0.54 -5.71
CA VAL A 168 11.38 -0.02 -6.66
C VAL A 168 12.67 -0.85 -6.56
N ASN A 169 13.16 -1.13 -5.37
CA ASN A 169 14.36 -1.92 -5.14
C ASN A 169 14.24 -3.36 -5.68
N LYS A 170 13.05 -3.89 -5.77
CA LYS A 170 12.77 -5.21 -6.34
C LYS A 170 12.39 -5.16 -7.82
N ASN A 171 12.50 -3.97 -8.44
CA ASN A 171 12.22 -3.79 -9.85
C ASN A 171 10.77 -4.10 -10.24
N LEU A 172 9.82 -3.93 -9.30
CA LEU A 172 8.40 -4.27 -9.42
C LEU A 172 7.50 -3.07 -9.75
N VAL A 173 8.08 -1.92 -10.11
CA VAL A 173 7.32 -0.72 -10.49
C VAL A 173 7.54 -0.45 -11.97
N ASP A 174 6.49 -0.52 -12.77
CA ASP A 174 6.55 -0.31 -14.22
C ASP A 174 6.32 1.17 -14.59
N GLU A 175 5.42 1.85 -13.85
CA GLU A 175 5.04 3.24 -14.12
C GLU A 175 4.99 4.04 -12.81
N ILE A 176 5.35 5.32 -12.89
CA ILE A 176 5.25 6.26 -11.77
C ILE A 176 4.39 7.43 -12.22
N SER A 177 3.28 7.65 -11.52
CA SER A 177 2.43 8.84 -11.65
C SER A 177 2.62 9.70 -10.41
N LEU A 178 3.19 10.89 -10.60
CA LEU A 178 3.62 11.77 -9.54
C LEU A 178 2.99 13.16 -9.70
N ILE A 179 2.28 13.63 -8.69
CA ILE A 179 1.84 15.02 -8.59
C ILE A 179 2.76 15.73 -7.58
N ILE A 180 3.31 16.86 -7.99
CA ILE A 180 4.12 17.73 -7.14
C ILE A 180 3.25 18.95 -6.80
N ALA A 181 2.93 19.11 -5.51
CA ALA A 181 2.27 20.30 -4.99
C ALA A 181 3.29 21.46 -4.91
N PRO A 182 2.86 22.73 -5.06
CA PRO A 182 3.74 23.88 -5.03
C PRO A 182 4.21 24.27 -3.62
N ASP A 183 4.38 23.28 -2.75
CA ASP A 183 4.75 23.45 -1.35
C ASP A 183 6.11 22.85 -1.03
N ILE A 184 6.79 23.40 -0.03
CA ILE A 184 8.00 22.85 0.57
C ILE A 184 7.71 22.54 2.04
N SER A 185 7.93 21.29 2.44
CA SER A 185 7.53 20.82 3.78
C SER A 185 8.66 20.75 4.81
N VAL A 186 9.88 21.05 4.47
CA VAL A 186 11.10 20.98 5.30
C VAL A 186 10.90 20.29 6.65
N SER A 187 10.88 18.97 6.66
CA SER A 187 10.63 18.18 7.87
C SER A 187 11.53 16.94 7.89
N ASN A 188 12.13 16.67 9.03
CA ASN A 188 12.85 15.42 9.28
C ASN A 188 11.96 14.26 9.75
N LYS A 189 10.66 14.54 9.98
CA LYS A 189 9.67 13.55 10.46
C LYS A 189 8.68 13.13 9.37
N ALA A 190 8.48 13.98 8.35
CA ALA A 190 7.58 13.67 7.27
C ALA A 190 8.19 12.64 6.32
N ALA A 191 7.42 11.60 5.97
CA ALA A 191 7.85 10.54 5.08
C ALA A 191 8.17 11.06 3.67
N LEU A 192 9.20 10.52 3.03
CA LEU A 192 9.51 10.74 1.62
C LEU A 192 8.67 9.83 0.72
N CYS A 193 8.54 10.20 -0.55
CA CYS A 193 7.82 9.38 -1.54
C CYS A 193 8.47 7.99 -1.74
N PHE A 194 9.79 7.94 -1.66
CA PHE A 194 10.58 6.70 -1.72
C PHE A 194 11.62 6.72 -0.62
N GLU A 195 11.58 5.69 0.22
CA GLU A 195 12.51 5.51 1.34
C GLU A 195 13.07 4.09 1.35
N THR A 196 14.27 3.95 1.88
CA THR A 196 14.82 2.62 2.18
C THR A 196 14.47 2.24 3.61
N SER A 197 14.21 0.95 3.84
CA SER A 197 14.16 0.47 5.23
C SER A 197 15.55 0.57 5.86
N SER A 198 15.62 0.81 7.16
CA SER A 198 16.88 0.86 7.92
C SER A 198 17.75 -0.41 7.81
N TYR A 199 17.17 -1.49 7.30
CA TYR A 199 17.83 -2.78 7.09
C TYR A 199 18.40 -2.95 5.66
N SER A 200 18.08 -2.05 4.72
CA SER A 200 18.62 -2.11 3.35
C SER A 200 19.96 -1.39 3.30
N LYS A 201 21.04 -2.14 3.03
CA LYS A 201 22.39 -1.60 2.86
C LYS A 201 22.75 -1.30 1.39
N GLN A 202 21.87 -1.63 0.45
CA GLN A 202 22.15 -1.53 -0.97
C GLN A 202 21.37 -0.36 -1.57
N GLU A 203 22.09 0.55 -2.20
CA GLU A 203 21.51 1.55 -3.08
C GLU A 203 21.16 0.88 -4.41
N VAL A 204 19.93 1.09 -4.86
CA VAL A 204 19.45 0.59 -6.16
C VAL A 204 19.04 1.76 -7.01
N LEU A 205 19.63 1.85 -8.19
CA LEU A 205 19.28 2.83 -9.21
C LEU A 205 18.33 2.20 -10.22
N SER A 206 17.10 2.67 -10.23
CA SER A 206 16.10 2.34 -11.27
C SER A 206 15.92 3.52 -12.22
N GLN A 207 15.91 3.25 -13.52
CA GLN A 207 15.79 4.29 -14.53
C GLN A 207 14.39 4.31 -15.13
N TYR A 208 13.86 5.52 -15.22
CA TYR A 208 12.55 5.80 -15.82
C TYR A 208 12.70 6.89 -16.88
N ILE A 209 11.82 6.85 -17.88
CA ILE A 209 11.69 7.90 -18.89
C ILE A 209 10.35 8.60 -18.69
N ILE A 210 10.36 9.92 -18.82
CA ILE A 210 9.14 10.71 -18.78
C ILE A 210 8.33 10.46 -20.05
N THR A 211 7.04 10.16 -19.88
CA THR A 211 6.13 9.88 -21.01
C THR A 211 5.04 10.91 -21.15
N ASP A 212 4.69 11.60 -20.06
CA ASP A 212 3.73 12.69 -20.09
C ASP A 212 3.99 13.68 -18.94
N THR A 213 3.59 14.93 -19.13
CA THR A 213 3.66 15.98 -18.11
C THR A 213 2.56 17.01 -18.30
N LYS A 214 1.98 17.48 -17.20
CA LYS A 214 0.91 18.49 -17.23
C LYS A 214 1.08 19.47 -16.10
N ILE A 215 0.88 20.75 -16.38
CA ILE A 215 0.63 21.75 -15.36
C ILE A 215 -0.82 21.60 -14.94
N LEU A 216 -1.06 21.39 -13.65
CA LEU A 216 -2.38 21.22 -13.07
C LEU A 216 -2.89 22.57 -12.53
N PHE A 217 -4.18 22.61 -12.27
CA PHE A 217 -4.78 23.69 -11.48
C PHE A 217 -4.06 23.82 -10.12
N CYS A 218 -4.05 24.98 -9.52
CA CYS A 218 -3.32 25.28 -8.27
C CYS A 218 -1.79 25.11 -8.37
N SER A 219 -1.21 25.40 -9.55
CA SER A 219 0.25 25.37 -9.78
C SER A 219 0.93 24.02 -9.48
N GLY A 220 0.17 22.94 -9.39
CA GLY A 220 0.72 21.60 -9.30
C GLY A 220 1.29 21.11 -10.63
N VAL A 221 2.21 20.18 -10.58
CA VAL A 221 2.77 19.52 -11.78
C VAL A 221 2.53 18.02 -11.68
N TRP A 222 1.95 17.44 -12.72
CA TRP A 222 1.87 15.99 -12.87
C TRP A 222 2.95 15.50 -13.81
N LEU A 223 3.63 14.44 -13.39
CA LEU A 223 4.67 13.75 -14.14
C LEU A 223 4.30 12.27 -14.25
N HIS A 224 4.38 11.74 -15.45
CA HIS A 224 4.20 10.33 -15.71
C HIS A 224 5.47 9.72 -16.29
N TYR A 225 5.93 8.66 -15.65
CA TYR A 225 7.15 7.98 -16.04
C TYR A 225 6.85 6.52 -16.32
N LYS A 226 7.57 5.93 -17.26
CA LYS A 226 7.65 4.49 -17.49
C LYS A 226 9.07 4.00 -17.26
N LYS A 227 9.16 2.78 -16.76
CA LYS A 227 10.45 2.15 -16.59
C LYS A 227 11.17 2.02 -17.90
N ARG A 228 12.45 2.30 -17.89
CA ARG A 228 13.33 2.08 -19.05
C ARG A 228 13.60 0.58 -19.18
N ILE A 229 13.27 0.02 -20.34
CA ILE A 229 13.53 -1.37 -20.69
C ILE A 229 15.01 -1.52 -21.07
#